data_faa0cf708fb42fcda5960cf584b26ab1
#
_entry.id   faa0cf708fb42fcda5960cf584b26ab1
#
_cell.length_a   1.000
_cell.length_b   1.000
_cell.length_c   1.000
_cell.angle_alpha   90.00
_cell.angle_beta   90.00
_cell.angle_gamma   90.00
#
_symmetry.space_group_name_H-M   'P 1'
#
loop_
_entity.id
_entity.type
_entity.pdbx_description
1 polymer ?
#
loop_
_entity_poly.entity_id
_entity_poly.type
_entity_poly.pdbx_seq_one_letter_code
_entity_poly.pdbx_strand_id
1 'polypeptide(L)'
;MEVSGEAADLVMKEGVQISEEAIKLLARGAKNLAALLYALAKDQKKLYGKVNMNRLLSEQRPIEVLPLRTEDFDEFKRRAKKVGLLFSTILDKKGDAPYLEILTNIDHLSQANYILEQMGYQPRQLED
;
A
#
# COMPACT_ATOMS: atom_id res chain seq x y z
N MET A 1 -13.54 11.94 12.28
CA MET A 1 -13.33 11.66 11.39
C MET A 1 -13.70 10.48 11.08
N GLU A 2 -14.41 10.41 10.60
CA GLU A 2 -15.06 9.38 10.47
C GLU A 2 -14.98 8.75 9.20
N VAL A 3 -14.30 9.33 8.25
CA VAL A 3 -14.03 8.66 6.99
C VAL A 3 -13.32 7.36 7.25
N SER A 4 -12.35 7.40 8.16
CA SER A 4 -11.65 6.18 8.51
C SER A 4 -12.57 5.21 9.23
N GLY A 5 -13.49 5.71 10.03
CA GLY A 5 -14.44 4.85 10.70
C GLY A 5 -15.34 4.14 9.74
N GLU A 6 -15.79 4.85 8.72
CA GLU A 6 -16.64 4.25 7.70
C GLU A 6 -15.89 3.18 6.91
N ALA A 7 -14.65 3.46 6.55
CA ALA A 7 -13.86 2.50 5.83
C ALA A 7 -13.63 1.25 6.66
N ALA A 8 -13.35 1.42 7.95
CA ALA A 8 -13.12 0.30 8.84
C ALA A 8 -14.37 -0.55 8.94
N ASP A 9 -15.52 0.07 9.11
CA ASP A 9 -16.79 -0.65 9.19
C ASP A 9 -17.05 -1.42 7.92
N LEU A 10 -16.82 -0.81 6.79
CA LEU A 10 -17.07 -1.46 5.52
C LEU A 10 -16.16 -2.65 5.33
N VAL A 11 -14.89 -2.50 5.69
CA VAL A 11 -13.94 -3.60 5.59
C VAL A 11 -14.42 -4.78 6.41
N MET A 12 -14.86 -4.53 7.62
CA MET A 12 -15.33 -5.61 8.47
C MET A 12 -16.60 -6.25 7.94
N LYS A 13 -17.51 -5.45 7.42
CA LYS A 13 -18.75 -5.96 6.86
C LYS A 13 -18.52 -6.85 5.66
N GLU A 14 -17.59 -6.47 4.81
CA GLU A 14 -17.33 -7.20 3.58
C GLU A 14 -16.44 -8.42 3.80
N GLY A 15 -15.95 -8.61 5.01
CA GLY A 15 -15.14 -9.78 5.31
C GLY A 15 -13.69 -9.67 4.90
N VAL A 16 -13.25 -8.48 4.53
CA VAL A 16 -11.84 -8.28 4.23
C VAL A 16 -11.09 -8.25 5.55
N GLN A 17 -10.07 -9.10 5.65
CA GLN A 17 -9.38 -9.23 6.92
C GLN A 17 -8.23 -8.26 7.00
N ILE A 18 -8.49 -7.12 7.59
CA ILE A 18 -7.50 -6.08 7.84
C ILE A 18 -7.26 -6.04 9.34
N SER A 19 -6.01 -5.96 9.73
CA SER A 19 -5.66 -5.98 11.13
C SER A 19 -6.19 -4.75 11.86
N GLU A 20 -6.32 -4.89 13.17
CA GLU A 20 -6.73 -3.79 14.00
C GLU A 20 -5.77 -2.62 13.87
N GLU A 21 -4.50 -2.91 13.70
CA GLU A 21 -3.48 -1.87 13.51
C GLU A 21 -3.73 -1.08 12.24
N ALA A 22 -4.17 -1.75 11.16
CA ALA A 22 -4.49 -1.05 9.94
C ALA A 22 -5.64 -0.08 10.15
N ILE A 23 -6.66 -0.53 10.88
CA ILE A 23 -7.81 0.31 11.19
C ILE A 23 -7.36 1.53 11.99
N LYS A 24 -6.48 1.33 12.95
CA LYS A 24 -5.97 2.43 13.74
C LYS A 24 -5.17 3.42 12.90
N LEU A 25 -4.42 2.92 11.93
CA LEU A 25 -3.68 3.80 11.04
C LEU A 25 -4.62 4.62 10.17
N LEU A 26 -5.72 4.03 9.72
CA LEU A 26 -6.71 4.78 8.98
C LEU A 26 -7.24 5.93 9.82
N ALA A 27 -7.48 5.67 11.10
CA ALA A 27 -7.98 6.69 12.00
C ALA A 27 -7.01 7.85 12.17
N ARG A 28 -5.75 7.64 11.83
CA ARG A 28 -4.75 8.71 11.91
C ARG A 28 -4.65 9.54 10.65
N GLY A 29 -5.54 9.34 9.71
CA GLY A 29 -5.63 10.23 8.56
C GLY A 29 -4.94 9.78 7.30
N ALA A 30 -4.72 8.50 7.14
CA ALA A 30 -4.12 7.98 5.90
C ALA A 30 -5.19 7.93 4.81
N LYS A 31 -5.51 9.06 4.24
CA LYS A 31 -6.66 9.17 3.34
C LYS A 31 -6.55 8.27 2.12
N ASN A 32 -5.38 8.23 1.51
CA ASN A 32 -5.21 7.42 0.32
C ASN A 32 -5.31 5.94 0.65
N LEU A 33 -4.79 5.56 1.80
CA LEU A 33 -4.89 4.18 2.23
C LEU A 33 -6.34 3.80 2.49
N ALA A 34 -7.13 4.72 3.04
CA ALA A 34 -8.54 4.47 3.27
C ALA A 34 -9.26 4.13 1.97
N ALA A 35 -8.98 4.88 0.92
CA ALA A 35 -9.61 4.63 -0.37
C ALA A 35 -9.24 3.25 -0.92
N LEU A 36 -7.98 2.87 -0.75
CA LEU A 36 -7.53 1.56 -1.22
C LEU A 36 -8.17 0.43 -0.42
N LEU A 37 -8.27 0.60 0.88
CA LEU A 37 -8.90 -0.40 1.71
C LEU A 37 -10.38 -0.51 1.42
N TYR A 38 -11.02 0.61 1.09
CA TYR A 38 -12.41 0.59 0.66
C TYR A 38 -12.57 -0.25 -0.61
N ALA A 39 -11.65 -0.08 -1.56
CA ALA A 39 -11.69 -0.86 -2.79
C ALA A 39 -11.47 -2.35 -2.52
N LEU A 40 -10.65 -2.67 -1.54
CA LEU A 40 -10.49 -4.06 -1.10
C LEU A 40 -11.81 -4.61 -0.57
N ALA A 41 -12.49 -3.81 0.25
CA ALA A 41 -13.76 -4.23 0.82
C ALA A 41 -14.82 -4.47 -0.25
N LYS A 42 -14.72 -3.74 -1.38
CA LYS A 42 -15.64 -3.93 -2.49
C LYS A 42 -15.22 -5.07 -3.41
N ASP A 43 -14.19 -5.79 -3.05
CA ASP A 43 -13.75 -6.95 -3.80
C ASP A 43 -13.25 -6.61 -5.21
N GLN A 44 -12.77 -5.40 -5.40
CA GLN A 44 -12.22 -4.98 -6.68
C GLN A 44 -10.71 -5.10 -6.70
N LYS A 45 -10.08 -5.10 -5.54
CA LYS A 45 -8.64 -5.17 -5.42
C LYS A 45 -8.26 -6.21 -4.40
N LYS A 46 -7.01 -6.62 -4.43
CA LYS A 46 -6.52 -7.58 -3.46
C LYS A 46 -5.17 -7.13 -2.93
N LEU A 47 -4.88 -7.54 -1.70
CA LEU A 47 -3.62 -7.21 -1.05
C LEU A 47 -2.64 -8.34 -1.30
N TYR A 48 -1.47 -7.99 -1.81
CA TYR A 48 -0.37 -8.91 -1.97
C TYR A 48 0.67 -8.58 -0.90
N GLY A 49 1.12 -9.59 -0.17
CA GLY A 49 2.11 -9.37 0.88
C GLY A 49 1.48 -9.02 2.22
N LYS A 50 0.52 -9.84 2.66
CA LYS A 50 -0.19 -9.58 3.90
C LYS A 50 0.75 -9.57 5.10
N VAL A 51 1.74 -10.47 5.13
CA VAL A 51 2.69 -10.50 6.22
C VAL A 51 3.50 -9.22 6.27
N ASN A 52 3.95 -8.76 5.11
CA ASN A 52 4.70 -7.51 5.05
C ASN A 52 3.86 -6.33 5.46
N MET A 53 2.57 -6.32 5.08
CA MET A 53 1.69 -5.25 5.48
C MET A 53 1.55 -5.19 7.00
N ASN A 54 1.40 -6.36 7.63
CA ASN A 54 1.32 -6.40 9.09
C ASN A 54 2.60 -5.89 9.74
N ARG A 55 3.75 -6.20 9.15
CA ARG A 55 5.01 -5.70 9.68
C ARG A 55 5.12 -4.19 9.53
N LEU A 56 4.72 -3.67 8.37
CA LEU A 56 4.73 -2.22 8.16
C LEU A 56 3.85 -1.51 9.19
N LEU A 57 2.67 -2.08 9.43
CA LEU A 57 1.75 -1.48 10.39
C LEU A 57 2.26 -1.53 11.81
N SER A 58 3.01 -2.59 12.14
CA SER A 58 3.56 -2.72 13.49
C SER A 58 4.64 -1.68 13.77
N GLU A 59 5.22 -1.10 12.75
CA GLU A 59 6.22 -0.05 12.92
C GLU A 59 5.58 1.29 13.28
N GLN A 60 4.27 1.41 13.12
CA GLN A 60 3.50 2.58 13.54
C GLN A 60 3.99 3.88 12.92
N ARG A 61 4.42 3.80 11.67
CA ARG A 61 4.84 4.97 10.90
C ARG A 61 3.84 5.23 9.79
N PRO A 62 3.71 6.47 9.32
CA PRO A 62 2.75 6.78 8.26
C PRO A 62 3.00 5.92 7.01
N ILE A 63 1.91 5.42 6.46
CA ILE A 63 1.97 4.59 5.26
C ILE A 63 1.98 5.50 4.03
N GLU A 64 2.86 5.18 3.10
CA GLU A 64 2.98 5.87 1.83
C GLU A 64 2.53 4.96 0.69
N VAL A 65 1.87 5.54 -0.28
CA VAL A 65 1.35 4.81 -1.42
C VAL A 65 2.03 5.31 -2.68
N LEU A 66 2.63 4.41 -3.43
CA LEU A 66 3.37 4.77 -4.63
C LEU A 66 2.79 4.03 -5.83
N PRO A 67 2.47 4.73 -6.91
CA PRO A 67 1.97 4.04 -8.10
C PRO A 67 3.11 3.37 -8.85
N LEU A 68 2.79 2.26 -9.47
CA LEU A 68 3.74 1.50 -10.29
C LEU A 68 3.00 0.93 -11.47
N ARG A 69 3.61 0.98 -12.66
CA ARG A 69 3.00 0.31 -13.81
C ARG A 69 2.96 -1.19 -13.53
N THR A 70 1.83 -1.80 -13.83
CA THR A 70 1.65 -3.22 -13.57
C THR A 70 2.71 -4.06 -14.27
N GLU A 71 3.11 -3.65 -15.47
CA GLU A 71 4.11 -4.39 -16.23
C GLU A 71 5.49 -4.38 -15.57
N ASP A 72 5.74 -3.45 -14.64
CA ASP A 72 7.04 -3.33 -13.98
C ASP A 72 7.09 -4.05 -12.63
N PHE A 73 6.01 -4.75 -12.27
CA PHE A 73 5.91 -5.32 -10.92
C PHE A 73 6.99 -6.37 -10.65
N ASP A 74 7.25 -7.23 -11.63
CA ASP A 74 8.23 -8.29 -11.41
C ASP A 74 9.63 -7.71 -11.21
N GLU A 75 9.97 -6.69 -11.98
CA GLU A 75 11.26 -6.04 -11.81
C GLU A 75 11.35 -5.33 -10.47
N PHE A 76 10.28 -4.66 -10.08
CA PHE A 76 10.26 -3.98 -8.79
C PHE A 76 10.48 -4.98 -7.65
N LYS A 77 9.79 -6.12 -7.71
CA LYS A 77 9.94 -7.14 -6.68
C LYS A 77 11.38 -7.63 -6.59
N ARG A 78 12.00 -7.86 -7.72
CA ARG A 78 13.38 -8.35 -7.76
C ARG A 78 14.33 -7.35 -7.14
N ARG A 79 14.17 -6.08 -7.50
CA ARG A 79 15.04 -5.03 -6.97
C ARG A 79 14.79 -4.80 -5.49
N ALA A 80 13.53 -4.87 -5.07
CA ALA A 80 13.18 -4.70 -3.66
C ALA A 80 13.79 -5.81 -2.81
N LYS A 81 13.74 -7.03 -3.31
CA LYS A 81 14.32 -8.16 -2.59
C LYS A 81 15.82 -7.98 -2.40
N LYS A 82 16.49 -7.44 -3.42
CA LYS A 82 17.94 -7.24 -3.34
C LYS A 82 18.35 -6.31 -2.21
N VAL A 83 17.56 -5.28 -1.94
CA VAL A 83 17.91 -4.30 -0.92
C VAL A 83 17.12 -4.50 0.37
N GLY A 84 16.29 -5.53 0.43
CA GLY A 84 15.53 -5.80 1.63
C GLY A 84 14.43 -4.79 1.91
N LEU A 85 13.81 -4.23 0.87
CA LEU A 85 12.74 -3.27 1.06
C LEU A 85 11.50 -3.97 1.60
N LEU A 86 10.93 -3.43 2.66
CA LEU A 86 9.68 -3.92 3.21
C LEU A 86 8.52 -3.21 2.51
N PHE A 87 7.71 -3.95 1.80
CA PHE A 87 6.59 -3.35 1.07
C PHE A 87 5.46 -4.36 0.91
N SER A 88 4.30 -3.84 0.60
CA SER A 88 3.15 -4.64 0.22
C SER A 88 2.56 -4.01 -1.04
N THR A 89 1.58 -4.65 -1.65
CA THR A 89 1.05 -4.17 -2.92
C THR A 89 -0.45 -4.38 -2.98
N ILE A 90 -1.15 -3.43 -3.58
CA ILE A 90 -2.56 -3.59 -3.85
C ILE A 90 -2.74 -3.74 -5.36
N LEU A 91 -3.31 -4.86 -5.76
CA LEU A 91 -3.46 -5.23 -7.16
C LEU A 91 -4.92 -5.21 -7.55
N ASP A 92 -5.17 -4.87 -8.82
CA ASP A 92 -6.49 -5.02 -9.38
C ASP A 92 -6.81 -6.51 -9.47
N LYS A 93 -7.99 -6.90 -9.02
CA LYS A 93 -8.33 -8.31 -8.95
C LYS A 93 -8.43 -8.95 -10.33
N LYS A 94 -8.84 -8.19 -11.32
CA LYS A 94 -8.93 -8.69 -12.68
C LYS A 94 -7.57 -8.74 -13.37
N GLY A 95 -6.61 -8.01 -12.86
CA GLY A 95 -5.26 -8.06 -13.40
C GLY A 95 -5.05 -7.26 -14.67
N ASP A 96 -6.03 -6.44 -15.06
CA ASP A 96 -5.92 -5.70 -16.32
C ASP A 96 -5.74 -4.20 -16.11
N ALA A 97 -5.63 -3.74 -14.89
CA ALA A 97 -5.36 -2.32 -14.64
C ALA A 97 -3.91 -2.00 -15.02
N PRO A 98 -3.69 -0.83 -15.63
CA PRO A 98 -2.32 -0.47 -16.04
C PRO A 98 -1.41 -0.11 -14.88
N TYR A 99 -1.97 0.19 -13.71
CA TYR A 99 -1.18 0.59 -12.54
C TYR A 99 -1.60 -0.20 -11.32
N LEU A 100 -0.67 -0.37 -10.41
CA LEU A 100 -0.93 -0.91 -9.09
C LEU A 100 -0.32 0.03 -8.06
N GLU A 101 -0.57 -0.24 -6.78
CA GLU A 101 -0.07 0.61 -5.70
C GLU A 101 0.91 -0.16 -4.85
N ILE A 102 2.08 0.43 -4.62
CA ILE A 102 3.05 -0.09 -3.67
C ILE A 102 2.81 0.61 -2.34
N LEU A 103 2.73 -0.18 -1.28
CA LEU A 103 2.56 0.34 0.06
C LEU A 103 3.85 0.14 0.84
N THR A 104 4.33 1.20 1.44
CA THR A 104 5.47 1.12 2.35
C THR A 104 5.25 2.18 3.42
N ASN A 105 6.19 2.39 4.31
CA ASN A 105 5.99 3.49 5.23
C ASN A 105 7.11 4.51 5.04
N ILE A 106 6.98 5.62 5.77
CA ILE A 106 7.85 6.75 5.54
C ILE A 106 9.32 6.44 5.82
N ASP A 107 9.59 5.48 6.70
CA ASP A 107 10.96 5.11 7.01
C ASP A 107 11.64 4.38 5.86
N HIS A 108 10.87 3.72 5.00
CA HIS A 108 11.41 2.97 3.88
C HIS A 108 11.20 3.68 2.55
N LEU A 109 10.61 4.87 2.58
CA LEU A 109 10.23 5.57 1.36
C LEU A 109 11.41 5.91 0.48
N SER A 110 12.52 6.36 1.06
CA SER A 110 13.66 6.72 0.24
C SER A 110 14.25 5.53 -0.48
N GLN A 111 14.20 4.35 0.15
CA GLN A 111 14.64 3.12 -0.49
C GLN A 111 13.74 2.77 -1.67
N ALA A 112 12.43 2.91 -1.47
CA ALA A 112 11.48 2.65 -2.54
C ALA A 112 11.66 3.63 -3.69
N ASN A 113 11.85 4.91 -3.38
CA ASN A 113 12.09 5.92 -4.39
C ASN A 113 13.37 5.65 -5.17
N TYR A 114 14.40 5.18 -4.49
CA TYR A 114 15.65 4.84 -5.17
C TYR A 114 15.42 3.74 -6.20
N ILE A 115 14.65 2.72 -5.83
CA ILE A 115 14.35 1.65 -6.78
C ILE A 115 13.57 2.19 -7.97
N LEU A 116 12.56 3.00 -7.70
CA LEU A 116 11.74 3.56 -8.78
C LEU A 116 12.57 4.44 -9.70
N GLU A 117 13.48 5.22 -9.15
CA GLU A 117 14.36 6.05 -9.94
C GLU A 117 15.26 5.21 -10.83
N GLN A 118 15.78 4.10 -10.30
CA GLN A 118 16.56 3.16 -11.09
C GLN A 118 15.78 2.58 -12.26
N MET A 119 14.47 2.48 -12.09
CA MET A 119 13.59 1.94 -13.11
C MET A 119 13.04 3.01 -14.05
N GLY A 120 13.49 4.26 -13.91
CA GLY A 120 13.08 5.33 -14.80
C GLY A 120 11.89 6.15 -14.34
N TYR A 121 11.46 5.98 -13.11
CA TYR A 121 10.36 6.76 -12.57
C TYR A 121 10.85 8.05 -11.95
N GLN A 122 9.96 9.03 -11.86
CA GLN A 122 10.22 10.23 -11.09
C GLN A 122 10.01 9.91 -9.63
N PRO A 123 10.99 10.16 -8.76
CA PRO A 123 10.79 9.87 -7.34
C PRO A 123 9.66 10.70 -6.78
N ARG A 124 8.86 10.07 -5.93
CA ARG A 124 7.80 10.79 -5.26
C ARG A 124 8.38 11.61 -4.12
N GLN A 125 7.97 12.87 -4.06
CA GLN A 125 8.41 13.74 -2.98
C GLN A 125 7.30 13.89 -1.97
N LEU A 126 7.67 14.01 -0.68
CA LEU A 126 6.71 14.23 0.35
C LEU A 126 6.16 15.63 0.25
N GLU A 127 4.84 15.73 0.34
CA GLU A 127 4.22 17.04 0.32
C GLU A 127 4.22 17.62 1.71
N ASP A 128 4.35 18.90 1.79
CA ASP A 128 4.32 19.56 3.09
C ASP A 128 2.93 19.70 3.65
#